data_38c7c92bf4ca65bb5d63dbcfe74342ef
#
_entry.id   38c7c92bf4ca65bb5d63dbcfe74342ef
#
_cell.length_a   1.000
_cell.length_b   1.000
_cell.length_c   1.000
_cell.angle_alpha   90.00
_cell.angle_beta   90.00
_cell.angle_gamma   90.00
#
_symmetry.space_group_name_H-M   'P 1'
#
loop_
_entity.id
_entity.type
_entity.pdbx_description
1 polymer ?
#
loop_
_entity_poly.entity_id
_entity_poly.type
_entity_poly.pdbx_seq_one_letter_code
_entity_poly.pdbx_strand_id
1 'polypeptide(L)'
;MKPFMDADFLLQTDTAKTLYHEAAEKMPIFDYHNHLNPQEILEDRQMENLTRVWLGGDHYKWRAMRAMGFSEDLITGNADDYDKYLAFAETIENAIGNPLYHWTHLELQRYFGITTPLSRATAKELWDEANAKLQTKEFTVRNLILNQHVSHLCTTDDPADDLHCHLALQKEDFACRVLPSFRPDRAVHLEKPDFPEYVEKLAAAASRTIASAEDMVHALSCRLDFFLSAGCVVSDHSLEGCFYVPCTAAEANDVFENRMNGGALTEKELGMYKGFLLTNLGLLYHKHNIAMQLHIKALRNNSKRMFRALGADTGFDSMNDFAFAPMLGAFLNDMDEDDALPKTVLYSLNPGDNPMLASMAGNFAAPGIRSKVQFGTAWWFNDHKYGMESQLATLSSIGMLSTFIGMLTDSRSFLSFPRHEYFRRILCNQIGNWVENGEYPANLEFLKEMVENISYNNAVSYFL
;
A
#
# COMPACT_ATOMS: atom_id res chain seq x y z
N MET A 1 0.71 18.84 -31.10
CA MET A 1 0.87 17.64 -30.27
C MET A 1 1.62 18.07 -29.02
N LYS A 2 1.16 17.68 -27.83
CA LYS A 2 1.90 17.96 -26.59
C LYS A 2 3.23 17.19 -26.60
N PRO A 3 4.32 17.75 -26.05
CA PRO A 3 5.56 17.01 -25.84
C PRO A 3 5.33 15.79 -24.94
N PHE A 4 6.21 14.81 -25.05
CA PHE A 4 6.12 13.60 -24.21
C PHE A 4 6.48 13.93 -22.75
N MET A 5 5.54 13.67 -21.84
CA MET A 5 5.68 13.85 -20.40
C MET A 5 6.40 15.15 -20.00
N ASP A 6 5.92 16.27 -20.58
CA ASP A 6 6.39 17.60 -20.25
C ASP A 6 5.97 18.06 -18.84
N ALA A 7 6.28 19.30 -18.48
CA ALA A 7 5.91 19.86 -17.18
C ALA A 7 4.40 19.77 -16.90
N ASP A 8 3.57 19.84 -17.94
CA ASP A 8 2.10 19.76 -17.83
C ASP A 8 1.54 18.35 -18.13
N PHE A 9 2.37 17.32 -18.02
CA PHE A 9 1.94 15.93 -18.18
C PHE A 9 0.70 15.63 -17.32
N LEU A 10 -0.35 15.06 -17.93
CA LEU A 10 -1.69 14.80 -17.39
C LEU A 10 -2.53 16.03 -17.03
N LEU A 11 -1.98 17.25 -17.05
CA LEU A 11 -2.71 18.48 -16.74
C LEU A 11 -3.30 19.05 -18.03
N GLN A 12 -4.64 19.14 -18.10
CA GLN A 12 -5.35 19.52 -19.32
C GLN A 12 -5.81 20.98 -19.33
N THR A 13 -6.11 21.54 -18.14
CA THR A 13 -6.67 22.88 -17.97
C THR A 13 -5.70 23.82 -17.26
N ASP A 14 -5.88 25.12 -17.41
CA ASP A 14 -5.03 26.10 -16.70
C ASP A 14 -5.28 26.06 -15.18
N THR A 15 -6.50 25.78 -14.76
CA THR A 15 -6.81 25.54 -13.36
C THR A 15 -6.04 24.33 -12.84
N ALA A 16 -6.03 23.20 -13.57
CA ALA A 16 -5.28 22.00 -13.17
C ALA A 16 -3.78 22.29 -13.00
N LYS A 17 -3.18 23.02 -13.94
CA LYS A 17 -1.77 23.42 -13.88
C LYS A 17 -1.49 24.29 -12.67
N THR A 18 -2.33 25.29 -12.42
CA THR A 18 -2.20 26.17 -11.25
C THR A 18 -2.26 25.37 -9.93
N LEU A 19 -3.25 24.48 -9.78
CA LEU A 19 -3.40 23.66 -8.59
C LEU A 19 -2.20 22.72 -8.36
N TYR A 20 -1.66 22.18 -9.44
CA TYR A 20 -0.51 21.29 -9.33
C TYR A 20 0.77 22.07 -9.02
N HIS A 21 1.18 23.00 -9.89
CA HIS A 21 2.49 23.67 -9.80
C HIS A 21 2.61 24.64 -8.62
N GLU A 22 1.51 25.28 -8.21
CA GLU A 22 1.57 26.26 -7.13
C GLU A 22 1.29 25.64 -5.76
N ALA A 23 0.65 24.48 -5.69
CA ALA A 23 0.24 23.84 -4.44
C ALA A 23 0.70 22.36 -4.33
N ALA A 24 0.07 21.43 -5.01
CA ALA A 24 0.21 19.99 -4.78
C ALA A 24 1.65 19.47 -4.99
N GLU A 25 2.38 19.98 -6.00
CA GLU A 25 3.77 19.62 -6.32
C GLU A 25 4.72 19.86 -5.14
N LYS A 26 4.48 20.92 -4.36
CA LYS A 26 5.35 21.36 -3.27
C LYS A 26 5.17 20.58 -1.98
N MET A 27 4.11 19.78 -1.88
CA MET A 27 3.80 19.06 -0.65
C MET A 27 4.77 17.90 -0.42
N PRO A 28 5.21 17.67 0.83
CA PRO A 28 5.96 16.48 1.19
C PRO A 28 5.17 15.20 0.91
N ILE A 29 5.82 14.06 1.06
CA ILE A 29 5.18 12.76 0.95
C ILE A 29 5.05 12.13 2.34
N PHE A 30 3.84 11.64 2.66
CA PHE A 30 3.59 10.68 3.71
C PHE A 30 3.12 9.38 3.04
N ASP A 31 4.03 8.41 2.92
CA ASP A 31 3.73 7.10 2.33
C ASP A 31 3.31 6.13 3.43
N TYR A 32 2.03 6.12 3.77
CA TYR A 32 1.48 5.43 4.93
C TYR A 32 1.26 3.91 4.74
N HIS A 33 1.66 3.36 3.61
CA HIS A 33 1.73 1.91 3.37
C HIS A 33 2.68 1.59 2.22
N ASN A 34 3.72 0.85 2.51
CA ASN A 34 4.66 0.30 1.53
C ASN A 34 5.32 -0.99 2.06
N HIS A 35 6.10 -1.64 1.20
CA HIS A 35 6.85 -2.85 1.49
C HIS A 35 8.37 -2.63 1.34
N LEU A 36 8.84 -1.41 1.58
CA LEU A 36 10.27 -1.11 1.55
C LEU A 36 10.99 -1.82 2.69
N ASN A 37 12.21 -2.28 2.42
CA ASN A 37 13.01 -3.00 3.41
C ASN A 37 13.67 -2.00 4.38
N PRO A 38 13.32 -1.97 5.67
CA PRO A 38 13.91 -1.06 6.64
C PRO A 38 15.39 -1.30 6.89
N GLN A 39 15.90 -2.51 6.63
CA GLN A 39 17.33 -2.81 6.74
C GLN A 39 18.14 -2.05 5.69
N GLU A 40 17.66 -1.95 4.44
CA GLU A 40 18.34 -1.18 3.39
C GLU A 40 18.35 0.32 3.70
N ILE A 41 17.31 0.83 4.40
CA ILE A 41 17.27 2.22 4.88
C ILE A 41 18.27 2.44 6.00
N LEU A 42 18.35 1.51 6.96
CA LEU A 42 19.28 1.60 8.09
C LEU A 42 20.75 1.56 7.62
N GLU A 43 21.05 0.66 6.69
CA GLU A 43 22.40 0.52 6.12
C GLU A 43 22.77 1.68 5.18
N ASP A 44 21.82 2.53 4.80
CA ASP A 44 21.97 3.53 3.74
C ASP A 44 22.58 2.95 2.47
N ARG A 45 22.05 1.81 2.06
CA ARG A 45 22.61 0.96 1.02
C ARG A 45 22.70 1.69 -0.31
N GLN A 46 23.78 1.49 -1.04
CA GLN A 46 23.90 1.91 -2.42
C GLN A 46 23.32 0.85 -3.35
N MET A 47 22.50 1.26 -4.33
CA MET A 47 21.90 0.34 -5.28
C MET A 47 22.92 -0.14 -6.31
N GLU A 48 22.91 -1.44 -6.63
CA GLU A 48 23.89 -2.04 -7.53
C GLU A 48 23.71 -1.56 -8.99
N ASN A 49 22.47 -1.61 -9.48
CA ASN A 49 22.11 -1.18 -10.83
C ASN A 49 20.59 -1.04 -11.00
N LEU A 50 20.12 -0.54 -12.15
CA LEU A 50 18.71 -0.34 -12.47
C LEU A 50 17.89 -1.64 -12.38
N THR A 51 18.42 -2.79 -12.79
CA THR A 51 17.72 -4.07 -12.70
C THR A 51 17.37 -4.41 -11.26
N ARG A 52 18.33 -4.27 -10.35
CA ARG A 52 18.13 -4.56 -8.94
C ARG A 52 17.08 -3.65 -8.30
N VAL A 53 17.11 -2.37 -8.64
CA VAL A 53 16.13 -1.40 -8.13
C VAL A 53 14.73 -1.64 -8.70
N TRP A 54 14.64 -1.95 -10.00
CA TRP A 54 13.34 -2.08 -10.67
C TRP A 54 12.73 -3.46 -10.58
N LEU A 55 13.54 -4.50 -10.67
CA LEU A 55 13.07 -5.89 -10.79
C LEU A 55 13.33 -6.74 -9.54
N GLY A 56 13.96 -6.19 -8.52
CA GLY A 56 14.34 -6.93 -7.31
C GLY A 56 13.19 -7.51 -6.50
N GLY A 57 11.99 -6.95 -6.60
CA GLY A 57 10.81 -7.41 -5.84
C GLY A 57 9.47 -6.98 -6.42
N ASP A 58 9.45 -6.41 -7.63
CA ASP A 58 8.24 -5.80 -8.21
C ASP A 58 7.47 -6.78 -9.10
N HIS A 59 6.49 -7.43 -8.53
CA HIS A 59 5.63 -8.39 -9.24
C HIS A 59 4.74 -7.75 -10.32
N TYR A 60 4.50 -6.44 -10.33
CA TYR A 60 3.82 -5.73 -11.43
C TYR A 60 4.66 -5.80 -12.71
N LYS A 61 5.96 -5.49 -12.58
CA LYS A 61 6.92 -5.52 -13.69
C LYS A 61 7.12 -6.94 -14.20
N TRP A 62 7.28 -7.91 -13.30
CA TRP A 62 7.41 -9.32 -13.67
C TRP A 62 6.18 -9.84 -14.44
N ARG A 63 4.97 -9.43 -14.03
CA ARG A 63 3.73 -9.78 -14.73
C ARG A 63 3.69 -9.22 -16.15
N ALA A 64 4.13 -7.97 -16.34
CA ALA A 64 4.19 -7.35 -17.66
C ALA A 64 5.22 -8.04 -18.56
N MET A 65 6.40 -8.38 -18.05
CA MET A 65 7.43 -9.12 -18.80
C MET A 65 6.93 -10.51 -19.22
N ARG A 66 6.19 -11.22 -18.36
CA ARG A 66 5.57 -12.51 -18.72
C ARG A 66 4.51 -12.34 -19.80
N ALA A 67 3.74 -11.26 -19.78
CA ALA A 67 2.77 -10.97 -20.84
C ALA A 67 3.43 -10.75 -22.21
N MET A 68 4.69 -10.27 -22.22
CA MET A 68 5.51 -10.19 -23.43
C MET A 68 6.13 -11.52 -23.85
N GLY A 69 5.96 -12.59 -23.07
CA GLY A 69 6.46 -13.93 -23.39
C GLY A 69 7.92 -14.18 -23.03
N PHE A 70 8.54 -13.33 -22.22
CA PHE A 70 9.91 -13.55 -21.74
C PHE A 70 9.98 -14.79 -20.84
N SER A 71 11.11 -15.50 -20.92
CA SER A 71 11.39 -16.65 -20.06
C SER A 71 11.59 -16.22 -18.62
N GLU A 72 11.30 -17.11 -17.67
CA GLU A 72 11.45 -16.81 -16.25
C GLU A 72 12.91 -16.51 -15.86
N ASP A 73 13.89 -17.03 -16.61
CA ASP A 73 15.30 -16.69 -16.44
C ASP A 73 15.57 -15.19 -16.56
N LEU A 74 14.90 -14.52 -17.51
CA LEU A 74 15.00 -13.07 -17.73
C LEU A 74 14.17 -12.24 -16.76
N ILE A 75 13.36 -12.85 -15.90
CA ILE A 75 12.44 -12.17 -14.98
C ILE A 75 12.92 -12.32 -13.54
N THR A 76 12.75 -13.49 -12.95
CA THR A 76 13.14 -13.80 -11.56
C THR A 76 14.31 -14.78 -11.46
N GLY A 77 14.72 -15.41 -12.59
CA GLY A 77 15.79 -16.40 -12.64
C GLY A 77 17.19 -15.80 -12.64
N ASN A 78 18.16 -16.51 -13.23
CA ASN A 78 19.58 -16.24 -13.06
C ASN A 78 20.26 -15.56 -14.27
N ALA A 79 19.50 -15.05 -15.24
CA ALA A 79 20.09 -14.28 -16.34
C ALA A 79 20.85 -13.05 -15.83
N ASP A 80 21.80 -12.56 -16.62
CA ASP A 80 22.55 -11.34 -16.32
C ASP A 80 21.63 -10.13 -16.13
N ASP A 81 21.97 -9.23 -15.24
CA ASP A 81 21.16 -8.06 -14.92
C ASP A 81 20.91 -7.16 -16.13
N TYR A 82 21.88 -7.04 -17.03
CA TYR A 82 21.71 -6.27 -18.27
C TYR A 82 20.73 -6.95 -19.22
N ASP A 83 20.74 -8.26 -19.36
CA ASP A 83 19.79 -9.00 -20.18
C ASP A 83 18.37 -8.89 -19.66
N LYS A 84 18.18 -8.97 -18.34
CA LYS A 84 16.90 -8.69 -17.67
C LYS A 84 16.42 -7.26 -17.92
N TYR A 85 17.34 -6.29 -17.83
CA TYR A 85 17.02 -4.90 -18.14
C TYR A 85 16.61 -4.71 -19.59
N LEU A 86 17.27 -5.35 -20.55
CA LEU A 86 16.89 -5.29 -21.96
C LEU A 86 15.48 -5.86 -22.21
N ALA A 87 15.14 -6.97 -21.56
CA ALA A 87 13.81 -7.54 -21.61
C ALA A 87 12.76 -6.61 -20.99
N PHE A 88 13.11 -5.92 -19.90
CA PHE A 88 12.24 -4.92 -19.29
C PHE A 88 12.10 -3.67 -20.17
N ALA A 89 13.16 -3.18 -20.80
CA ALA A 89 13.12 -2.05 -21.72
C ALA A 89 12.18 -2.33 -22.92
N GLU A 90 12.26 -3.53 -23.48
CA GLU A 90 11.34 -3.97 -24.54
C GLU A 90 9.90 -4.07 -24.02
N THR A 91 9.71 -4.52 -22.78
CA THR A 91 8.39 -4.55 -22.13
C THR A 91 7.81 -3.15 -21.99
N ILE A 92 8.60 -2.18 -21.52
CA ILE A 92 8.16 -0.79 -21.36
C ILE A 92 7.83 -0.16 -22.71
N GLU A 93 8.65 -0.36 -23.73
CA GLU A 93 8.37 0.13 -25.10
C GLU A 93 6.99 -0.31 -25.62
N ASN A 94 6.54 -1.51 -25.25
CA ASN A 94 5.25 -2.07 -25.64
C ASN A 94 4.11 -1.78 -24.62
N ALA A 95 4.37 -1.09 -23.52
CA ALA A 95 3.43 -0.89 -22.42
C ALA A 95 2.49 0.31 -22.63
N ILE A 96 1.99 0.52 -23.85
CA ILE A 96 1.04 1.62 -24.14
C ILE A 96 -0.22 1.49 -23.30
N GLY A 97 -0.58 2.55 -22.56
CA GLY A 97 -1.75 2.57 -21.69
C GLY A 97 -1.55 1.87 -20.34
N ASN A 98 -0.43 1.18 -20.13
CA ASN A 98 -0.07 0.59 -18.85
C ASN A 98 0.62 1.64 -17.94
N PRO A 99 0.29 1.72 -16.65
CA PRO A 99 0.92 2.69 -15.75
C PRO A 99 2.43 2.54 -15.63
N LEU A 100 2.99 1.34 -15.82
CA LEU A 100 4.43 1.10 -15.80
C LEU A 100 5.18 1.98 -16.81
N TYR A 101 4.55 2.31 -17.95
CA TYR A 101 5.15 3.22 -18.93
C TYR A 101 5.38 4.61 -18.32
N HIS A 102 4.33 5.17 -17.68
CA HIS A 102 4.42 6.48 -17.06
C HIS A 102 5.34 6.47 -15.82
N TRP A 103 5.21 5.48 -14.95
CA TRP A 103 6.01 5.39 -13.73
C TRP A 103 7.50 5.27 -14.03
N THR A 104 7.87 4.35 -14.94
CA THR A 104 9.28 4.18 -15.34
C THR A 104 9.88 5.48 -15.87
N HIS A 105 9.13 6.23 -16.71
CA HIS A 105 9.63 7.49 -17.26
C HIS A 105 9.62 8.64 -16.24
N LEU A 106 8.69 8.66 -15.28
CA LEU A 106 8.77 9.60 -14.15
C LEU A 106 9.98 9.31 -13.27
N GLU A 107 10.26 8.04 -12.97
CA GLU A 107 11.45 7.62 -12.23
C GLU A 107 12.74 8.05 -12.94
N LEU A 108 12.84 7.82 -14.26
CA LEU A 108 13.97 8.26 -15.07
C LEU A 108 14.14 9.78 -15.07
N GLN A 109 13.04 10.53 -15.19
CA GLN A 109 13.10 12.00 -15.21
C GLN A 109 13.43 12.59 -13.83
N ARG A 110 12.79 12.10 -12.76
CA ARG A 110 12.89 12.74 -11.43
C ARG A 110 14.17 12.40 -10.71
N TYR A 111 14.64 11.16 -10.82
CA TYR A 111 15.89 10.75 -10.18
C TYR A 111 17.10 10.98 -11.08
N PHE A 112 17.00 10.65 -12.34
CA PHE A 112 18.18 10.63 -13.24
C PHE A 112 18.23 11.81 -14.21
N GLY A 113 17.19 12.64 -14.30
CA GLY A 113 17.13 13.72 -15.28
C GLY A 113 17.08 13.24 -16.73
N ILE A 114 16.74 11.96 -16.96
CA ILE A 114 16.69 11.34 -18.28
C ILE A 114 15.30 11.53 -18.87
N THR A 115 15.20 12.26 -19.97
CA THR A 115 13.94 12.53 -20.70
C THR A 115 13.77 11.68 -21.97
N THR A 116 14.81 10.99 -22.39
CA THR A 116 14.77 10.05 -23.51
C THR A 116 13.85 8.88 -23.18
N PRO A 117 12.87 8.54 -24.04
CA PRO A 117 12.00 7.38 -23.80
C PRO A 117 12.80 6.07 -23.78
N LEU A 118 12.49 5.22 -22.80
CA LEU A 118 13.07 3.88 -22.69
C LEU A 118 12.49 2.99 -23.77
N SER A 119 13.34 2.42 -24.57
CA SER A 119 13.06 1.47 -25.64
C SER A 119 14.27 0.54 -25.79
N ARG A 120 14.11 -0.52 -26.60
CA ARG A 120 15.24 -1.39 -26.91
C ARG A 120 16.38 -0.63 -27.60
N ALA A 121 16.05 0.38 -28.41
CA ALA A 121 17.05 1.19 -29.13
C ALA A 121 17.84 2.14 -28.22
N THR A 122 17.21 2.67 -27.18
CA THR A 122 17.82 3.62 -26.24
C THR A 122 18.35 2.97 -24.95
N ALA A 123 18.03 1.67 -24.73
CA ALA A 123 18.30 0.96 -23.48
C ALA A 123 19.76 1.04 -23.04
N LYS A 124 20.73 0.87 -23.97
CA LYS A 124 22.14 0.88 -23.63
C LYS A 124 22.61 2.23 -23.09
N GLU A 125 22.21 3.31 -23.75
CA GLU A 125 22.53 4.67 -23.31
C GLU A 125 21.95 4.98 -21.93
N LEU A 126 20.66 4.65 -21.72
CA LEU A 126 19.99 4.88 -20.44
C LEU A 126 20.58 4.03 -19.32
N TRP A 127 20.95 2.79 -19.63
CA TRP A 127 21.64 1.91 -18.67
C TRP A 127 22.96 2.51 -18.19
N ASP A 128 23.80 2.94 -19.11
CA ASP A 128 25.10 3.51 -18.79
C ASP A 128 24.96 4.80 -17.98
N GLU A 129 24.06 5.70 -18.39
CA GLU A 129 23.85 6.98 -17.71
C GLU A 129 23.27 6.79 -16.30
N ALA A 130 22.19 6.02 -16.18
CA ALA A 130 21.52 5.85 -14.90
C ALA A 130 22.41 5.07 -13.90
N ASN A 131 23.09 4.01 -14.33
CA ASN A 131 23.97 3.25 -13.44
C ASN A 131 25.21 4.06 -13.03
N ALA A 132 25.75 4.93 -13.88
CA ALA A 132 26.81 5.85 -13.49
C ALA A 132 26.36 6.76 -12.33
N LYS A 133 25.11 7.25 -12.35
CA LYS A 133 24.50 8.04 -11.26
C LYS A 133 24.25 7.20 -10.01
N LEU A 134 23.72 5.97 -10.15
CA LEU A 134 23.49 5.05 -9.03
C LEU A 134 24.76 4.72 -8.24
N GLN A 135 25.94 4.82 -8.86
CA GLN A 135 27.22 4.58 -8.18
C GLN A 135 27.75 5.82 -7.42
N THR A 136 27.05 6.94 -7.47
CA THR A 136 27.44 8.15 -6.73
C THR A 136 26.79 8.18 -5.35
N LYS A 137 27.37 8.97 -4.42
CA LYS A 137 26.86 9.09 -3.04
C LYS A 137 25.49 9.74 -2.94
N GLU A 138 25.09 10.46 -3.97
CA GLU A 138 23.77 11.11 -4.07
C GLU A 138 22.63 10.09 -4.27
N PHE A 139 22.96 8.82 -4.61
CA PHE A 139 21.99 7.77 -4.91
C PHE A 139 22.01 6.61 -3.91
N THR A 140 22.31 6.89 -2.64
CA THR A 140 22.04 5.95 -1.56
C THR A 140 20.54 5.87 -1.26
N VAL A 141 20.09 4.80 -0.61
CA VAL A 141 18.67 4.60 -0.27
C VAL A 141 18.08 5.81 0.46
N ARG A 142 18.78 6.36 1.44
CA ARG A 142 18.29 7.53 2.20
C ARG A 142 18.17 8.77 1.30
N ASN A 143 19.12 8.98 0.42
CA ASN A 143 19.07 10.11 -0.52
C ASN A 143 17.95 9.95 -1.55
N LEU A 144 17.66 8.73 -2.02
CA LEU A 144 16.51 8.47 -2.89
C LEU A 144 15.18 8.84 -2.19
N ILE A 145 15.05 8.54 -0.89
CA ILE A 145 13.89 8.93 -0.08
C ILE A 145 13.81 10.47 0.07
N LEU A 146 14.91 11.10 0.46
CA LEU A 146 14.94 12.55 0.73
C LEU A 146 14.78 13.39 -0.54
N ASN A 147 15.30 12.94 -1.68
CA ASN A 147 15.18 13.63 -2.95
C ASN A 147 13.72 13.79 -3.44
N GLN A 148 12.81 12.96 -2.92
CA GLN A 148 11.37 13.04 -3.18
C GLN A 148 10.60 13.73 -2.05
N HIS A 149 11.28 14.37 -1.10
CA HIS A 149 10.68 15.05 0.04
C HIS A 149 9.77 14.13 0.88
N VAL A 150 10.14 12.86 1.02
CA VAL A 150 9.41 11.91 1.87
C VAL A 150 9.68 12.23 3.33
N SER A 151 8.63 12.60 4.05
CA SER A 151 8.71 12.94 5.48
C SER A 151 8.43 11.75 6.39
N HIS A 152 7.56 10.84 5.95
CA HIS A 152 7.15 9.66 6.71
C HIS A 152 6.97 8.46 5.78
N LEU A 153 7.41 7.30 6.26
CA LEU A 153 7.19 5.98 5.66
C LEU A 153 6.55 5.06 6.70
N CYS A 154 5.53 4.30 6.29
CA CYS A 154 5.05 3.17 7.08
C CYS A 154 5.37 1.87 6.33
N THR A 155 6.31 1.11 6.85
CA THR A 155 6.67 -0.22 6.32
C THR A 155 5.63 -1.26 6.70
N THR A 156 5.81 -2.51 6.30
CA THR A 156 4.87 -3.61 6.61
C THR A 156 5.60 -4.66 7.44
N ASP A 157 5.21 -4.83 8.72
CA ASP A 157 6.00 -5.58 9.68
C ASP A 157 5.15 -6.62 10.43
N ASP A 158 5.72 -7.81 10.66
CA ASP A 158 5.05 -8.90 11.37
C ASP A 158 5.12 -8.69 12.89
N PRO A 159 4.06 -8.96 13.68
CA PRO A 159 4.07 -8.84 15.14
C PRO A 159 5.23 -9.56 15.84
N ALA A 160 5.77 -10.61 15.26
CA ALA A 160 6.90 -11.35 15.81
C ALA A 160 8.28 -10.76 15.47
N ASP A 161 8.35 -9.65 14.71
CA ASP A 161 9.62 -9.01 14.33
C ASP A 161 10.19 -8.19 15.49
N ASP A 162 11.52 -8.08 15.54
CA ASP A 162 12.24 -7.39 16.61
C ASP A 162 12.33 -5.87 16.42
N LEU A 163 11.93 -5.37 15.25
CA LEU A 163 11.95 -3.95 14.83
C LEU A 163 13.30 -3.25 15.03
N HIS A 164 14.41 -3.98 15.08
CA HIS A 164 15.72 -3.41 15.37
C HIS A 164 16.10 -2.26 14.43
N CYS A 165 15.70 -2.33 13.15
CA CYS A 165 15.94 -1.28 12.17
C CYS A 165 15.18 0.01 12.52
N HIS A 166 13.90 -0.09 12.85
CA HIS A 166 13.07 1.06 13.23
C HIS A 166 13.58 1.71 14.51
N LEU A 167 13.90 0.90 15.54
CA LEU A 167 14.46 1.38 16.80
C LEU A 167 15.84 2.03 16.63
N ALA A 168 16.64 1.59 15.67
CA ALA A 168 17.92 2.21 15.33
C ALA A 168 17.71 3.55 14.61
N LEU A 169 16.90 3.55 13.53
CA LEU A 169 16.56 4.74 12.75
C LEU A 169 15.90 5.84 13.60
N GLN A 170 15.09 5.48 14.59
CA GLN A 170 14.46 6.41 15.51
C GLN A 170 15.48 7.24 16.34
N LYS A 171 16.69 6.69 16.53
CA LYS A 171 17.78 7.35 17.30
C LYS A 171 18.71 8.19 16.43
N GLU A 172 18.56 8.08 15.11
CA GLU A 172 19.39 8.81 14.16
C GLU A 172 18.71 10.13 13.75
N ASP A 173 19.52 11.11 13.32
CA ASP A 173 19.04 12.37 12.75
C ASP A 173 18.74 12.15 11.25
N PHE A 174 17.74 11.30 10.96
CA PHE A 174 17.26 11.08 9.62
C PHE A 174 15.96 11.83 9.39
N ALA A 175 15.92 12.70 8.38
CA ALA A 175 14.81 13.62 8.16
C ALA A 175 13.48 12.93 7.80
N CYS A 176 13.52 11.69 7.29
CA CYS A 176 12.33 10.88 7.07
C CYS A 176 12.10 9.94 8.27
N ARG A 177 10.89 9.96 8.82
CA ARG A 177 10.48 9.04 9.88
C ARG A 177 10.06 7.71 9.27
N VAL A 178 10.74 6.63 9.65
CA VAL A 178 10.42 5.26 9.23
C VAL A 178 9.68 4.56 10.37
N LEU A 179 8.40 4.29 10.17
CA LEU A 179 7.48 3.77 11.19
C LEU A 179 7.06 2.34 10.82
N PRO A 180 7.01 1.40 11.79
CA PRO A 180 6.47 0.08 11.52
C PRO A 180 4.94 0.13 11.42
N SER A 181 4.34 -0.66 10.52
CA SER A 181 2.91 -0.96 10.53
C SER A 181 2.67 -2.32 11.17
N PHE A 182 1.64 -2.42 12.00
CA PHE A 182 1.29 -3.68 12.67
C PHE A 182 0.47 -4.56 11.74
N ARG A 183 1.08 -5.61 11.16
CA ARG A 183 0.42 -6.53 10.21
C ARG A 183 0.33 -7.96 10.75
N PRO A 184 -0.72 -8.32 11.48
CA PRO A 184 -0.87 -9.63 12.14
C PRO A 184 -1.43 -10.72 11.20
N ASP A 185 -1.29 -10.62 9.89
CA ASP A 185 -1.88 -11.54 8.92
C ASP A 185 -1.56 -13.02 9.22
N ARG A 186 -0.33 -13.33 9.67
CA ARG A 186 0.06 -14.70 10.00
C ARG A 186 -0.67 -15.24 11.25
N ALA A 187 -1.09 -14.37 12.16
CA ALA A 187 -1.95 -14.73 13.30
C ALA A 187 -3.42 -14.87 12.88
N VAL A 188 -3.88 -14.08 11.91
CA VAL A 188 -5.27 -14.06 11.42
C VAL A 188 -5.55 -15.25 10.49
N HIS A 189 -4.61 -15.64 9.66
CA HIS A 189 -4.77 -16.69 8.65
C HIS A 189 -4.44 -18.09 9.20
N LEU A 190 -5.21 -18.58 10.17
CA LEU A 190 -4.98 -19.87 10.82
C LEU A 190 -5.10 -21.08 9.87
N GLU A 191 -5.66 -20.91 8.67
CA GLU A 191 -5.72 -21.93 7.62
C GLU A 191 -4.37 -22.20 6.94
N LYS A 192 -3.39 -21.33 7.13
CA LYS A 192 -2.07 -21.50 6.51
C LYS A 192 -1.32 -22.68 7.13
N PRO A 193 -0.58 -23.47 6.33
CA PRO A 193 0.12 -24.65 6.84
C PRO A 193 1.10 -24.36 7.98
N ASP A 194 1.78 -23.23 7.94
CA ASP A 194 2.80 -22.78 8.90
C ASP A 194 2.22 -22.08 10.16
N PHE A 195 0.90 -22.07 10.31
CA PHE A 195 0.25 -21.41 11.45
C PHE A 195 0.72 -21.93 12.83
N PRO A 196 0.84 -23.25 13.10
CA PRO A 196 1.31 -23.72 14.39
C PRO A 196 2.74 -23.27 14.71
N GLU A 197 3.63 -23.29 13.72
CA GLU A 197 5.01 -22.79 13.87
C GLU A 197 5.04 -21.28 14.15
N TYR A 198 4.13 -20.54 13.51
CA TYR A 198 3.98 -19.12 13.77
C TYR A 198 3.49 -18.82 15.19
N VAL A 199 2.56 -19.61 15.72
CA VAL A 199 2.11 -19.50 17.13
C VAL A 199 3.30 -19.60 18.08
N GLU A 200 4.22 -20.55 17.86
CA GLU A 200 5.43 -20.69 18.67
C GLU A 200 6.37 -19.47 18.55
N LYS A 201 6.58 -18.96 17.31
CA LYS A 201 7.38 -17.76 17.05
C LYS A 201 6.82 -16.55 17.78
N LEU A 202 5.49 -16.33 17.66
CA LEU A 202 4.81 -15.20 18.30
C LEU A 202 4.82 -15.33 19.83
N ALA A 203 4.61 -16.54 20.37
CA ALA A 203 4.68 -16.82 21.79
C ALA A 203 6.05 -16.45 22.38
N ALA A 204 7.12 -16.82 21.69
CA ALA A 204 8.48 -16.44 22.05
C ALA A 204 8.69 -14.92 22.02
N ALA A 205 8.26 -14.24 20.94
CA ALA A 205 8.40 -12.80 20.79
C ALA A 205 7.59 -12.02 21.84
N ALA A 206 6.39 -12.52 22.20
CA ALA A 206 5.54 -11.94 23.24
C ALA A 206 5.93 -12.36 24.67
N SER A 207 6.85 -13.32 24.82
CA SER A 207 7.22 -13.96 26.10
C SER A 207 5.99 -14.50 26.85
N ARG A 208 5.06 -15.14 26.11
CA ARG A 208 3.79 -15.68 26.61
C ARG A 208 3.47 -17.04 26.00
N THR A 209 2.74 -17.87 26.73
CA THR A 209 2.11 -19.06 26.16
C THR A 209 0.87 -18.67 25.37
N ILE A 210 0.64 -19.30 24.21
CA ILE A 210 -0.55 -19.14 23.40
C ILE A 210 -1.21 -20.52 23.26
N ALA A 211 -2.26 -20.75 24.03
CA ALA A 211 -3.01 -22.00 24.04
C ALA A 211 -4.47 -21.84 23.58
N SER A 212 -4.91 -20.61 23.34
CA SER A 212 -6.28 -20.26 22.95
C SER A 212 -6.30 -19.04 22.02
N ALA A 213 -7.45 -18.74 21.41
CA ALA A 213 -7.67 -17.51 20.66
C ALA A 213 -7.55 -16.26 21.56
N GLU A 214 -7.98 -16.35 22.81
CA GLU A 214 -7.83 -15.27 23.79
C GLU A 214 -6.35 -15.03 24.12
N ASP A 215 -5.56 -16.09 24.30
CA ASP A 215 -4.10 -15.95 24.50
C ASP A 215 -3.43 -15.31 23.29
N MET A 216 -3.91 -15.62 22.06
CA MET A 216 -3.44 -14.98 20.83
C MET A 216 -3.69 -13.47 20.87
N VAL A 217 -4.90 -13.03 21.25
CA VAL A 217 -5.21 -11.60 21.43
C VAL A 217 -4.28 -10.95 22.46
N HIS A 218 -4.04 -11.60 23.59
CA HIS A 218 -3.14 -11.09 24.62
C HIS A 218 -1.68 -10.98 24.14
N ALA A 219 -1.20 -11.97 23.38
CA ALA A 219 0.14 -11.94 22.81
C ALA A 219 0.28 -10.79 21.79
N LEU A 220 -0.71 -10.63 20.91
CA LEU A 220 -0.75 -9.53 19.95
C LEU A 220 -0.86 -8.17 20.62
N SER A 221 -1.60 -8.04 21.72
CA SER A 221 -1.64 -6.81 22.52
C SER A 221 -0.26 -6.44 23.06
N CYS A 222 0.48 -7.39 23.63
CA CYS A 222 1.85 -7.14 24.11
C CYS A 222 2.78 -6.73 22.95
N ARG A 223 2.62 -7.34 21.77
CA ARG A 223 3.40 -6.96 20.59
C ARG A 223 3.02 -5.60 20.06
N LEU A 224 1.73 -5.25 20.10
CA LEU A 224 1.26 -3.91 19.73
C LEU A 224 1.89 -2.82 20.62
N ASP A 225 1.94 -3.03 21.94
CA ASP A 225 2.63 -2.11 22.86
C ASP A 225 4.10 -1.91 22.47
N PHE A 226 4.77 -2.98 22.04
CA PHE A 226 6.14 -2.89 21.54
C PHE A 226 6.23 -2.08 20.23
N PHE A 227 5.32 -2.31 19.29
CA PHE A 227 5.26 -1.56 18.03
C PHE A 227 4.98 -0.06 18.26
N LEU A 228 4.10 0.25 19.21
CA LEU A 228 3.84 1.63 19.63
C LEU A 228 5.10 2.31 20.16
N SER A 229 5.94 1.60 20.92
CA SER A 229 7.22 2.13 21.38
C SER A 229 8.21 2.44 20.24
N ALA A 230 8.07 1.76 19.10
CA ALA A 230 8.82 2.02 17.87
C ALA A 230 8.16 3.07 16.96
N GLY A 231 7.03 3.66 17.38
CA GLY A 231 6.34 4.74 16.66
C GLY A 231 5.25 4.26 15.70
N CYS A 232 4.73 3.05 15.84
CA CYS A 232 3.61 2.54 15.04
C CYS A 232 2.38 3.45 15.16
N VAL A 233 1.79 3.81 14.03
CA VAL A 233 0.58 4.67 13.95
C VAL A 233 -0.54 4.02 13.14
N VAL A 234 -0.27 2.88 12.52
CA VAL A 234 -1.18 2.22 11.59
C VAL A 234 -1.03 0.70 11.66
N SER A 235 -2.15 0.00 11.52
CA SER A 235 -2.19 -1.43 11.27
C SER A 235 -2.60 -1.73 9.84
N ASP A 236 -2.31 -2.95 9.38
CA ASP A 236 -2.61 -3.40 8.03
C ASP A 236 -3.09 -4.85 8.05
N HIS A 237 -4.13 -5.15 7.27
CA HIS A 237 -4.77 -6.46 7.22
C HIS A 237 -5.12 -6.85 5.79
N SER A 238 -4.75 -8.06 5.38
CA SER A 238 -5.20 -8.67 4.12
C SER A 238 -6.39 -9.59 4.39
N LEU A 239 -7.55 -9.24 3.81
CA LEU A 239 -8.82 -9.94 4.04
C LEU A 239 -9.26 -10.68 2.78
N GLU A 240 -9.16 -12.00 2.83
CA GLU A 240 -9.50 -12.92 1.76
C GLU A 240 -10.66 -13.82 2.22
N GLY A 241 -11.69 -13.98 1.37
CA GLY A 241 -12.84 -14.86 1.66
C GLY A 241 -13.66 -14.42 2.87
N CYS A 242 -14.14 -15.39 3.67
CA CYS A 242 -14.89 -15.12 4.87
C CYS A 242 -13.96 -14.67 6.01
N PHE A 243 -14.01 -13.40 6.37
CA PHE A 243 -13.15 -12.80 7.40
C PHE A 243 -13.91 -12.45 8.69
N TYR A 244 -15.25 -12.53 8.71
CA TYR A 244 -16.03 -12.22 9.88
C TYR A 244 -17.31 -13.06 9.95
N VAL A 245 -17.47 -13.76 11.05
CA VAL A 245 -18.72 -14.39 11.53
C VAL A 245 -18.79 -14.13 13.02
N PRO A 246 -19.89 -13.57 13.55
CA PRO A 246 -20.04 -13.35 14.99
C PRO A 246 -19.86 -14.65 15.78
N CYS A 247 -19.09 -14.61 16.85
CA CYS A 247 -18.91 -15.76 17.75
C CYS A 247 -18.51 -15.30 19.15
N THR A 248 -18.67 -16.21 20.11
CA THR A 248 -18.16 -16.04 21.48
C THR A 248 -16.68 -16.39 21.56
N ALA A 249 -16.02 -15.95 22.63
CA ALA A 249 -14.62 -16.33 22.89
C ALA A 249 -14.45 -17.86 23.00
N ALA A 250 -15.42 -18.55 23.61
CA ALA A 250 -15.39 -20.01 23.72
C ALA A 250 -15.40 -20.68 22.35
N GLU A 251 -16.27 -20.25 21.43
CA GLU A 251 -16.33 -20.78 20.07
C GLU A 251 -15.03 -20.49 19.29
N ALA A 252 -14.45 -19.29 19.44
CA ALA A 252 -13.16 -18.97 18.82
C ALA A 252 -12.01 -19.84 19.38
N ASN A 253 -12.03 -20.13 20.68
CA ASN A 253 -11.07 -21.03 21.33
C ASN A 253 -11.20 -22.46 20.80
N ASP A 254 -12.42 -22.98 20.65
CA ASP A 254 -12.68 -24.31 20.09
C ASP A 254 -12.11 -24.43 18.65
N VAL A 255 -12.28 -23.39 17.82
CA VAL A 255 -11.73 -23.34 16.47
C VAL A 255 -10.20 -23.34 16.50
N PHE A 256 -9.59 -22.53 17.39
CA PHE A 256 -8.14 -22.48 17.55
C PHE A 256 -7.59 -23.84 18.00
N GLU A 257 -8.19 -24.47 19.01
CA GLU A 257 -7.79 -25.80 19.51
C GLU A 257 -7.91 -26.87 18.43
N ASN A 258 -9.04 -26.90 17.67
CA ASN A 258 -9.22 -27.80 16.55
C ASN A 258 -8.07 -27.66 15.52
N ARG A 259 -7.70 -26.42 15.17
CA ARG A 259 -6.59 -26.16 14.25
C ARG A 259 -5.25 -26.63 14.79
N MET A 260 -4.94 -26.36 16.06
CA MET A 260 -3.67 -26.76 16.70
C MET A 260 -3.55 -28.28 16.81
N ASN A 261 -4.67 -29.00 16.90
CA ASN A 261 -4.73 -30.46 16.86
C ASN A 261 -4.72 -31.05 15.44
N GLY A 262 -4.55 -30.23 14.39
CA GLY A 262 -4.49 -30.66 13.00
C GLY A 262 -5.86 -30.94 12.37
N GLY A 263 -6.95 -30.48 12.99
CA GLY A 263 -8.32 -30.62 12.46
C GLY A 263 -8.55 -29.73 11.23
N ALA A 264 -9.47 -30.17 10.38
CA ALA A 264 -9.93 -29.40 9.24
C ALA A 264 -10.91 -28.31 9.71
N LEU A 265 -10.86 -27.15 9.07
CA LEU A 265 -11.70 -25.99 9.38
C LEU A 265 -12.67 -25.73 8.24
N THR A 266 -13.91 -25.41 8.58
CA THR A 266 -14.93 -24.91 7.65
C THR A 266 -14.73 -23.41 7.41
N GLU A 267 -15.30 -22.89 6.32
CA GLU A 267 -15.28 -21.45 6.02
C GLU A 267 -15.94 -20.62 7.15
N LYS A 268 -17.00 -21.16 7.77
CA LYS A 268 -17.66 -20.52 8.92
C LYS A 268 -16.70 -20.41 10.10
N GLU A 269 -16.01 -21.48 10.48
CA GLU A 269 -15.04 -21.50 11.58
C GLU A 269 -13.88 -20.54 11.31
N LEU A 270 -13.40 -20.48 10.06
CA LEU A 270 -12.41 -19.46 9.65
C LEU A 270 -12.91 -18.05 9.90
N GLY A 271 -14.15 -17.76 9.49
CA GLY A 271 -14.77 -16.45 9.71
C GLY A 271 -15.00 -16.11 11.20
N MET A 272 -15.30 -17.12 12.04
CA MET A 272 -15.46 -16.96 13.49
C MET A 272 -14.13 -16.57 14.15
N TYR A 273 -13.07 -17.33 13.90
CA TYR A 273 -11.76 -17.04 14.48
C TYR A 273 -11.20 -15.69 13.98
N LYS A 274 -11.23 -15.46 12.66
CA LYS A 274 -10.76 -14.19 12.07
C LYS A 274 -11.54 -13.01 12.62
N GLY A 275 -12.87 -13.11 12.63
CA GLY A 275 -13.75 -12.06 13.17
C GLY A 275 -13.44 -11.76 14.63
N PHE A 276 -13.34 -12.79 15.49
CA PHE A 276 -12.96 -12.64 16.89
C PHE A 276 -11.62 -11.90 17.05
N LEU A 277 -10.60 -12.31 16.30
CA LEU A 277 -9.28 -11.72 16.40
C LEU A 277 -9.26 -10.28 15.90
N LEU A 278 -9.85 -10.02 14.73
CA LEU A 278 -9.88 -8.68 14.11
C LEU A 278 -10.70 -7.68 14.93
N THR A 279 -11.83 -8.10 15.52
CA THR A 279 -12.63 -7.23 16.40
C THR A 279 -11.82 -6.85 17.65
N ASN A 280 -11.20 -7.81 18.33
CA ASN A 280 -10.37 -7.51 19.50
C ASN A 280 -9.15 -6.62 19.15
N LEU A 281 -8.53 -6.84 18.01
CA LEU A 281 -7.46 -5.96 17.52
C LEU A 281 -7.98 -4.55 17.21
N GLY A 282 -9.14 -4.43 16.57
CA GLY A 282 -9.77 -3.14 16.29
C GLY A 282 -10.05 -2.35 17.58
N LEU A 283 -10.55 -2.99 18.62
CA LEU A 283 -10.73 -2.37 19.95
C LEU A 283 -9.39 -1.89 20.55
N LEU A 284 -8.31 -2.67 20.39
CA LEU A 284 -6.97 -2.23 20.80
C LEU A 284 -6.48 -1.04 19.97
N TYR A 285 -6.72 -1.04 18.65
CA TYR A 285 -6.37 0.08 17.77
C TYR A 285 -7.10 1.36 18.15
N HIS A 286 -8.40 1.27 18.44
CA HIS A 286 -9.17 2.40 18.95
C HIS A 286 -8.57 2.96 20.25
N LYS A 287 -8.31 2.07 21.22
CA LYS A 287 -7.72 2.43 22.52
C LYS A 287 -6.38 3.19 22.36
N HIS A 288 -5.57 2.83 21.40
CA HIS A 288 -4.24 3.41 21.16
C HIS A 288 -4.24 4.50 20.05
N ASN A 289 -5.42 4.86 19.51
CA ASN A 289 -5.59 5.85 18.45
C ASN A 289 -4.76 5.56 17.19
N ILE A 290 -4.56 4.29 16.83
CA ILE A 290 -3.96 3.91 15.56
C ILE A 290 -5.02 3.58 14.52
N ALA A 291 -4.72 3.86 13.26
CA ALA A 291 -5.64 3.58 12.17
C ALA A 291 -5.55 2.11 11.71
N MET A 292 -6.69 1.55 11.30
CA MET A 292 -6.80 0.18 10.78
C MET A 292 -6.97 0.21 9.25
N GLN A 293 -6.07 -0.40 8.51
CA GLN A 293 -6.18 -0.56 7.06
C GLN A 293 -6.68 -1.97 6.70
N LEU A 294 -7.71 -2.05 5.86
CA LEU A 294 -8.32 -3.30 5.42
C LEU A 294 -8.18 -3.46 3.91
N HIS A 295 -7.28 -4.34 3.46
CA HIS A 295 -7.04 -4.69 2.07
C HIS A 295 -7.85 -5.94 1.69
N ILE A 296 -8.89 -5.78 0.87
CA ILE A 296 -9.91 -6.81 0.62
C ILE A 296 -9.87 -7.28 -0.83
N LYS A 297 -10.20 -8.56 -1.08
CA LYS A 297 -10.40 -9.16 -2.41
C LYS A 297 -9.14 -9.44 -3.23
N ALA A 298 -8.00 -9.68 -2.62
CA ALA A 298 -6.93 -10.35 -3.36
C ALA A 298 -7.24 -11.84 -3.52
N LEU A 299 -7.20 -12.34 -4.76
CA LEU A 299 -7.26 -13.77 -5.08
C LEU A 299 -5.85 -14.25 -5.40
N ARG A 300 -5.23 -14.92 -4.43
CA ARG A 300 -3.80 -15.19 -4.45
C ARG A 300 -3.46 -16.54 -5.09
N ASN A 301 -2.26 -16.60 -5.69
CA ASN A 301 -1.61 -17.83 -6.15
C ASN A 301 -2.46 -18.67 -7.12
N ASN A 302 -3.12 -18.02 -8.09
CA ASN A 302 -4.02 -18.67 -9.04
C ASN A 302 -3.32 -19.74 -9.89
N SER A 303 -2.04 -19.55 -10.19
CA SER A 303 -1.23 -20.56 -10.87
C SER A 303 -0.52 -21.48 -9.87
N LYS A 304 -1.15 -22.58 -9.47
CA LYS A 304 -0.54 -23.56 -8.56
C LYS A 304 0.81 -24.10 -9.05
N ARG A 305 1.00 -24.19 -10.38
CA ARG A 305 2.28 -24.59 -10.97
C ARG A 305 3.37 -23.57 -10.67
N MET A 306 3.08 -22.30 -10.88
CA MET A 306 4.05 -21.22 -10.65
C MET A 306 4.27 -20.95 -9.16
N PHE A 307 3.23 -21.11 -8.34
CA PHE A 307 3.39 -21.04 -6.88
C PHE A 307 4.36 -22.09 -6.35
N ARG A 308 4.31 -23.34 -6.88
CA ARG A 308 5.29 -24.38 -6.50
C ARG A 308 6.71 -24.07 -6.98
N ALA A 309 6.84 -23.34 -8.07
CA ALA A 309 8.16 -23.03 -8.66
C ALA A 309 8.80 -21.77 -8.05
N LEU A 310 8.02 -20.75 -7.73
CA LEU A 310 8.51 -19.41 -7.39
C LEU A 310 8.03 -18.90 -6.03
N GLY A 311 7.04 -19.53 -5.42
CA GLY A 311 6.43 -19.06 -4.17
C GLY A 311 5.34 -18.01 -4.36
N ALA A 312 4.98 -17.37 -3.24
CA ALA A 312 3.99 -16.31 -3.19
C ALA A 312 4.53 -14.97 -3.71
N ASP A 313 3.63 -14.02 -3.96
CA ASP A 313 3.93 -12.63 -4.36
C ASP A 313 4.80 -12.51 -5.62
N THR A 314 4.64 -13.45 -6.55
CA THR A 314 5.42 -13.50 -7.80
C THR A 314 4.62 -13.10 -9.05
N GLY A 315 3.45 -12.49 -8.88
CA GLY A 315 2.65 -11.90 -9.97
C GLY A 315 1.58 -12.83 -10.55
N PHE A 316 1.18 -13.87 -9.83
CA PHE A 316 0.12 -14.82 -10.23
C PHE A 316 -1.17 -14.67 -9.43
N ASP A 317 -1.44 -13.44 -8.97
CA ASP A 317 -2.63 -13.06 -8.25
C ASP A 317 -3.62 -12.34 -9.17
N SER A 318 -4.88 -12.23 -8.76
CA SER A 318 -5.94 -11.50 -9.45
C SER A 318 -6.93 -10.86 -8.46
N MET A 319 -7.86 -10.10 -9.00
CA MET A 319 -9.04 -9.61 -8.26
C MET A 319 -9.98 -10.78 -7.98
N ASN A 320 -10.58 -10.76 -6.77
CA ASN A 320 -11.69 -11.66 -6.44
C ASN A 320 -13.05 -10.94 -6.65
N ASP A 321 -14.12 -11.72 -6.67
CA ASP A 321 -15.48 -11.21 -6.90
C ASP A 321 -16.51 -11.85 -5.96
N PHE A 322 -16.20 -11.99 -4.66
CA PHE A 322 -17.16 -12.44 -3.66
C PHE A 322 -17.90 -11.25 -3.03
N ALA A 323 -19.16 -11.48 -2.65
CA ALA A 323 -19.97 -10.49 -1.96
C ALA A 323 -19.56 -10.41 -0.48
N PHE A 324 -19.24 -9.21 0.02
CA PHE A 324 -18.78 -9.04 1.41
C PHE A 324 -19.41 -7.84 2.14
N ALA A 325 -20.26 -7.05 1.49
CA ALA A 325 -20.84 -5.85 2.09
C ALA A 325 -21.57 -6.12 3.43
N PRO A 326 -22.45 -7.15 3.56
CA PRO A 326 -23.08 -7.45 4.85
C PRO A 326 -22.07 -7.87 5.92
N MET A 327 -21.06 -8.64 5.55
CA MET A 327 -20.00 -9.10 6.45
C MET A 327 -19.14 -7.93 6.94
N LEU A 328 -18.72 -7.04 6.03
CA LEU A 328 -17.97 -5.83 6.39
C LEU A 328 -18.80 -4.90 7.30
N GLY A 329 -20.07 -4.67 6.95
CA GLY A 329 -20.97 -3.85 7.76
C GLY A 329 -21.15 -4.39 9.18
N ALA A 330 -21.34 -5.71 9.32
CA ALA A 330 -21.46 -6.36 10.62
C ALA A 330 -20.14 -6.26 11.43
N PHE A 331 -18.99 -6.50 10.79
CA PHE A 331 -17.67 -6.38 11.43
C PHE A 331 -17.40 -4.96 11.97
N LEU A 332 -17.67 -3.92 11.16
CA LEU A 332 -17.48 -2.54 11.60
C LEU A 332 -18.46 -2.15 12.71
N ASN A 333 -19.72 -2.62 12.60
CA ASN A 333 -20.77 -2.35 13.61
C ASN A 333 -20.45 -2.98 14.96
N ASP A 334 -19.82 -4.15 14.98
CA ASP A 334 -19.45 -4.86 16.22
C ASP A 334 -18.56 -4.01 17.15
N MET A 335 -17.75 -3.13 16.54
CA MET A 335 -16.93 -2.18 17.28
C MET A 335 -17.60 -0.82 17.46
N ASP A 336 -18.49 -0.42 16.54
CA ASP A 336 -19.14 0.88 16.55
C ASP A 336 -20.27 0.96 17.59
N GLU A 337 -20.93 -0.17 17.95
CA GLU A 337 -21.97 -0.22 18.98
C GLU A 337 -21.50 0.35 20.33
N ASP A 338 -20.24 0.16 20.66
CA ASP A 338 -19.62 0.66 21.90
C ASP A 338 -18.79 1.96 21.66
N ASP A 339 -18.97 2.63 20.51
CA ASP A 339 -18.16 3.79 20.06
C ASP A 339 -16.64 3.51 20.08
N ALA A 340 -16.26 2.28 19.78
CA ALA A 340 -14.90 1.80 19.84
C ALA A 340 -14.32 1.38 18.47
N LEU A 341 -15.01 1.71 17.37
CA LEU A 341 -14.46 1.53 16.02
C LEU A 341 -13.24 2.46 15.84
N PRO A 342 -12.06 1.95 15.45
CA PRO A 342 -10.90 2.80 15.17
C PRO A 342 -11.08 3.62 13.88
N LYS A 343 -10.22 4.60 13.66
CA LYS A 343 -10.03 5.19 12.33
C LYS A 343 -9.71 4.06 11.35
N THR A 344 -10.49 3.93 10.26
CA THR A 344 -10.40 2.75 9.38
C THR A 344 -10.29 3.18 7.91
N VAL A 345 -9.42 2.53 7.15
CA VAL A 345 -9.28 2.74 5.71
C VAL A 345 -9.66 1.45 4.97
N LEU A 346 -10.60 1.57 4.04
CA LEU A 346 -11.16 0.45 3.28
C LEU A 346 -10.60 0.43 1.86
N TYR A 347 -9.99 -0.67 1.45
CA TYR A 347 -9.53 -0.90 0.09
C TYR A 347 -10.17 -2.17 -0.47
N SER A 348 -10.59 -2.14 -1.73
CA SER A 348 -10.91 -3.35 -2.47
C SER A 348 -10.04 -3.43 -3.72
N LEU A 349 -9.59 -4.65 -4.02
CA LEU A 349 -8.89 -4.90 -5.27
C LEU A 349 -9.83 -4.91 -6.48
N ASN A 350 -11.14 -5.11 -6.26
CA ASN A 350 -12.16 -5.07 -7.31
C ASN A 350 -12.76 -3.65 -7.42
N PRO A 351 -12.55 -2.91 -8.53
CA PRO A 351 -13.08 -1.56 -8.70
C PRO A 351 -14.62 -1.50 -8.76
N GLY A 352 -15.29 -2.63 -8.99
CA GLY A 352 -16.74 -2.73 -8.89
C GLY A 352 -17.29 -2.46 -7.48
N ASP A 353 -16.45 -2.55 -6.46
CA ASP A 353 -16.82 -2.29 -5.07
C ASP A 353 -16.71 -0.79 -4.68
N ASN A 354 -16.15 0.06 -5.52
CA ASN A 354 -15.93 1.48 -5.19
C ASN A 354 -17.20 2.17 -4.63
N PRO A 355 -18.38 2.09 -5.26
CA PRO A 355 -19.60 2.72 -4.72
C PRO A 355 -20.03 2.08 -3.38
N MET A 356 -19.87 0.78 -3.22
CA MET A 356 -20.21 0.07 -2.00
C MET A 356 -19.30 0.52 -0.85
N LEU A 357 -17.99 0.60 -1.04
CA LEU A 357 -17.04 1.05 -0.03
C LEU A 357 -17.22 2.52 0.34
N ALA A 358 -17.44 3.41 -0.65
CA ALA A 358 -17.69 4.81 -0.41
C ALA A 358 -18.99 5.04 0.41
N SER A 359 -20.05 4.27 0.12
CA SER A 359 -21.30 4.34 0.90
C SER A 359 -21.15 3.71 2.28
N MET A 360 -20.41 2.62 2.41
CA MET A 360 -20.12 1.95 3.69
C MET A 360 -19.37 2.88 4.65
N ALA A 361 -18.35 3.58 4.14
CA ALA A 361 -17.57 4.53 4.92
C ALA A 361 -18.43 5.65 5.55
N GLY A 362 -19.50 6.08 4.87
CA GLY A 362 -20.40 7.10 5.35
C GLY A 362 -21.26 6.69 6.54
N ASN A 363 -21.41 5.38 6.83
CA ASN A 363 -22.26 4.88 7.92
C ASN A 363 -21.62 5.09 9.31
N PHE A 364 -20.31 5.23 9.41
CA PHE A 364 -19.55 5.20 10.66
C PHE A 364 -18.87 6.55 10.94
N ALA A 365 -19.62 7.65 10.82
CA ALA A 365 -19.12 8.98 11.12
C ALA A 365 -19.05 9.22 12.63
N ALA A 366 -18.01 9.92 13.08
CA ALA A 366 -17.86 10.29 14.48
C ALA A 366 -17.59 11.79 14.63
N PRO A 367 -18.16 12.46 15.65
CA PRO A 367 -17.89 13.86 15.92
C PRO A 367 -16.39 14.12 16.15
N GLY A 368 -15.86 15.19 15.53
CA GLY A 368 -14.47 15.59 15.69
C GLY A 368 -13.46 14.84 14.83
N ILE A 369 -13.84 13.77 14.14
CA ILE A 369 -12.97 13.01 13.23
C ILE A 369 -13.53 13.12 11.80
N ARG A 370 -12.82 13.84 10.93
CA ARG A 370 -13.22 14.00 9.53
C ARG A 370 -13.06 12.68 8.79
N SER A 371 -14.18 12.13 8.27
CA SER A 371 -14.24 10.84 7.61
C SER A 371 -13.49 9.75 8.38
N LYS A 372 -13.96 9.43 9.60
CA LYS A 372 -13.39 8.40 10.50
C LYS A 372 -13.12 7.08 9.76
N VAL A 373 -14.06 6.69 8.90
CA VAL A 373 -13.84 5.60 7.93
C VAL A 373 -13.60 6.22 6.56
N GLN A 374 -12.47 5.87 5.95
CA GLN A 374 -12.05 6.34 4.63
C GLN A 374 -12.34 5.27 3.58
N PHE A 375 -12.86 5.68 2.43
CA PHE A 375 -12.69 4.90 1.20
C PHE A 375 -11.30 5.21 0.65
N GLY A 376 -10.39 4.23 0.75
CA GLY A 376 -8.98 4.40 0.44
C GLY A 376 -8.67 4.63 -1.04
N THR A 377 -7.40 4.83 -1.35
CA THR A 377 -6.93 5.07 -2.72
C THR A 377 -7.17 3.87 -3.64
N ALA A 378 -7.16 4.11 -4.94
CA ALA A 378 -7.06 3.04 -5.93
C ALA A 378 -5.79 2.22 -5.66
N TRP A 379 -5.96 0.92 -5.41
CA TRP A 379 -4.92 0.05 -4.89
C TRP A 379 -4.59 -1.07 -5.88
N TRP A 380 -3.32 -1.45 -5.98
CA TRP A 380 -2.75 -2.54 -6.77
C TRP A 380 -3.20 -2.49 -8.25
N PHE A 381 -4.06 -3.42 -8.72
CA PHE A 381 -4.53 -3.44 -10.12
C PHE A 381 -5.32 -2.19 -10.54
N ASN A 382 -5.72 -1.36 -9.60
CA ASN A 382 -6.42 -0.09 -9.84
C ASN A 382 -5.50 1.13 -9.74
N ASP A 383 -4.22 0.95 -9.36
CA ASP A 383 -3.23 2.00 -9.21
C ASP A 383 -2.74 2.48 -10.59
N HIS A 384 -3.65 3.04 -11.36
CA HIS A 384 -3.40 3.61 -12.69
C HIS A 384 -4.37 4.76 -12.95
N LYS A 385 -4.10 5.56 -13.98
CA LYS A 385 -4.87 6.77 -14.29
C LYS A 385 -6.38 6.57 -14.19
N TYR A 386 -6.92 5.61 -14.92
CA TYR A 386 -8.37 5.38 -14.96
C TYR A 386 -8.94 4.83 -13.65
N GLY A 387 -8.18 4.01 -12.92
CA GLY A 387 -8.58 3.51 -11.60
C GLY A 387 -8.61 4.63 -10.58
N MET A 388 -7.60 5.51 -10.56
CA MET A 388 -7.54 6.70 -9.70
C MET A 388 -8.68 7.69 -10.04
N GLU A 389 -8.89 8.00 -11.32
CA GLU A 389 -9.99 8.87 -11.77
C GLU A 389 -11.36 8.31 -11.33
N SER A 390 -11.58 7.01 -11.48
CA SER A 390 -12.82 6.34 -11.06
C SER A 390 -13.00 6.36 -9.54
N GLN A 391 -11.94 6.09 -8.77
CA GLN A 391 -11.97 6.14 -7.31
C GLN A 391 -12.29 7.57 -6.82
N LEU A 392 -11.59 8.59 -7.32
CA LEU A 392 -11.81 9.98 -6.97
C LEU A 392 -13.22 10.47 -7.35
N ALA A 393 -13.71 10.10 -8.53
CA ALA A 393 -15.07 10.42 -8.97
C ALA A 393 -16.13 9.77 -8.06
N THR A 394 -15.93 8.52 -7.67
CA THR A 394 -16.84 7.81 -6.75
C THR A 394 -16.82 8.45 -5.36
N LEU A 395 -15.61 8.71 -4.84
CA LEU A 395 -15.45 9.34 -3.53
C LEU A 395 -16.11 10.74 -3.49
N SER A 396 -15.89 11.56 -4.51
CA SER A 396 -16.48 12.90 -4.58
C SER A 396 -18.01 12.88 -4.70
N SER A 397 -18.57 11.86 -5.35
CA SER A 397 -20.01 11.75 -5.59
C SER A 397 -20.81 11.19 -4.40
N ILE A 398 -20.20 10.35 -3.57
CA ILE A 398 -20.86 9.63 -2.47
C ILE A 398 -20.37 10.10 -1.10
N GLY A 399 -19.07 10.42 -1.01
CA GLY A 399 -18.41 10.88 0.22
C GLY A 399 -18.00 12.35 0.16
N MET A 400 -16.84 12.66 0.75
CA MET A 400 -16.32 14.02 0.83
C MET A 400 -14.85 14.06 0.41
N LEU A 401 -14.57 14.42 -0.85
CA LEU A 401 -13.20 14.43 -1.41
C LEU A 401 -12.21 15.26 -0.59
N SER A 402 -12.63 16.39 -0.04
CA SER A 402 -11.75 17.29 0.73
C SER A 402 -11.17 16.67 2.00
N THR A 403 -11.72 15.55 2.47
CA THR A 403 -11.24 14.83 3.67
C THR A 403 -10.38 13.61 3.32
N PHE A 404 -10.16 13.35 2.03
CA PHE A 404 -9.40 12.20 1.55
C PHE A 404 -7.93 12.29 1.99
N ILE A 405 -7.39 11.16 2.46
CA ILE A 405 -6.02 11.07 2.98
C ILE A 405 -4.95 10.84 1.89
N GLY A 406 -5.34 10.93 0.61
CA GLY A 406 -4.43 10.79 -0.52
C GLY A 406 -4.02 9.35 -0.82
N MET A 407 -2.91 9.19 -1.55
CA MET A 407 -2.42 7.90 -2.00
C MET A 407 -1.29 7.35 -1.13
N LEU A 408 -1.01 6.08 -1.32
CA LEU A 408 0.15 5.31 -0.84
C LEU A 408 0.82 4.62 -2.03
N THR A 409 2.09 4.20 -1.91
CA THR A 409 2.78 3.56 -3.04
C THR A 409 2.55 2.05 -3.12
N ASP A 410 2.33 1.38 -2.02
CA ASP A 410 2.32 -0.10 -1.93
C ASP A 410 3.53 -0.73 -2.64
N SER A 411 4.68 -0.07 -2.59
CA SER A 411 5.84 -0.41 -3.41
C SER A 411 6.94 -1.11 -2.61
N ARG A 412 7.75 -1.87 -3.35
CA ARG A 412 9.00 -2.48 -2.89
C ARG A 412 10.25 -1.79 -3.45
N SER A 413 10.09 -0.70 -4.21
CA SER A 413 11.20 0.01 -4.86
C SER A 413 11.36 1.42 -4.31
N PHE A 414 12.58 1.80 -3.97
CA PHE A 414 12.92 3.16 -3.53
C PHE A 414 12.82 4.23 -4.63
N LEU A 415 12.61 3.83 -5.87
CA LEU A 415 12.33 4.76 -6.98
C LEU A 415 10.85 5.06 -7.18
N SER A 416 9.94 4.48 -6.39
CA SER A 416 8.48 4.54 -6.65
C SER A 416 7.78 5.80 -6.15
N PHE A 417 8.45 6.68 -5.41
CA PHE A 417 7.81 7.88 -4.85
C PHE A 417 7.24 8.87 -5.89
N PRO A 418 7.73 8.93 -7.14
CA PRO A 418 7.06 9.69 -8.21
C PRO A 418 5.61 9.25 -8.53
N ARG A 419 5.14 8.10 -7.98
CA ARG A 419 3.72 7.73 -8.03
C ARG A 419 2.84 8.73 -7.27
N HIS A 420 3.35 9.38 -6.20
CA HIS A 420 2.65 10.49 -5.55
C HIS A 420 2.49 11.70 -6.48
N GLU A 421 3.50 12.03 -7.28
CA GLU A 421 3.39 13.04 -8.33
C GLU A 421 2.32 12.66 -9.34
N TYR A 422 2.32 11.41 -9.82
CA TYR A 422 1.34 10.89 -10.75
C TYR A 422 -0.10 11.04 -10.24
N PHE A 423 -0.33 10.66 -8.99
CA PHE A 423 -1.63 10.84 -8.32
C PHE A 423 -2.01 12.32 -8.21
N ARG A 424 -1.11 13.18 -7.74
CA ARG A 424 -1.37 14.62 -7.56
C ARG A 424 -1.76 15.30 -8.88
N ARG A 425 -1.13 14.90 -9.99
CA ARG A 425 -1.48 15.40 -11.33
C ARG A 425 -2.89 14.95 -11.74
N ILE A 426 -3.25 13.71 -11.49
CA ILE A 426 -4.60 13.19 -11.77
C ILE A 426 -5.65 13.92 -10.92
N LEU A 427 -5.40 14.09 -9.62
CA LEU A 427 -6.27 14.83 -8.70
C LEU A 427 -6.50 16.27 -9.18
N CYS A 428 -5.42 17.01 -9.45
CA CYS A 428 -5.50 18.40 -9.89
C CYS A 428 -6.20 18.51 -11.26
N ASN A 429 -5.95 17.55 -12.18
CA ASN A 429 -6.61 17.52 -13.47
C ASN A 429 -8.12 17.30 -13.33
N GLN A 430 -8.54 16.40 -12.46
CA GLN A 430 -9.98 16.14 -12.24
C GLN A 430 -10.67 17.35 -11.64
N ILE A 431 -10.11 17.97 -10.62
CA ILE A 431 -10.65 19.20 -10.00
C ILE A 431 -10.66 20.34 -11.03
N GLY A 432 -9.57 20.51 -11.78
CA GLY A 432 -9.47 21.53 -12.82
C GLY A 432 -10.55 21.39 -13.90
N ASN A 433 -10.85 20.16 -14.31
CA ASN A 433 -11.91 19.88 -15.27
C ASN A 433 -13.30 20.29 -14.72
N TRP A 434 -13.61 19.98 -13.45
CA TRP A 434 -14.86 20.40 -12.82
C TRP A 434 -15.01 21.93 -12.78
N VAL A 435 -13.93 22.65 -12.50
CA VAL A 435 -13.92 24.12 -12.49
C VAL A 435 -14.15 24.68 -13.89
N GLU A 436 -13.39 24.21 -14.88
CA GLU A 436 -13.49 24.71 -16.25
C GLU A 436 -14.82 24.35 -16.93
N ASN A 437 -15.46 23.26 -16.50
CA ASN A 437 -16.81 22.88 -16.93
C ASN A 437 -17.92 23.66 -16.19
N GLY A 438 -17.59 24.52 -15.24
CA GLY A 438 -18.55 25.28 -14.46
C GLY A 438 -19.29 24.46 -13.38
N GLU A 439 -18.79 23.29 -13.05
CA GLU A 439 -19.37 22.41 -12.03
C GLU A 439 -19.00 22.86 -10.60
N TYR A 440 -17.90 23.62 -10.47
CA TYR A 440 -17.46 24.20 -9.21
C TYR A 440 -16.88 25.62 -9.44
N PRO A 441 -17.05 26.56 -8.49
CA PRO A 441 -16.50 27.92 -8.61
C PRO A 441 -14.97 27.94 -8.66
N ALA A 442 -14.38 28.83 -9.44
CA ALA A 442 -12.94 29.04 -9.55
C ALA A 442 -12.34 29.75 -8.30
N ASN A 443 -12.60 29.23 -7.12
CA ASN A 443 -11.98 29.69 -5.88
C ASN A 443 -10.60 29.03 -5.71
N LEU A 444 -9.61 29.55 -6.41
CA LEU A 444 -8.26 28.96 -6.46
C LEU A 444 -7.58 28.90 -5.08
N GLU A 445 -7.81 29.85 -4.17
CA GLU A 445 -7.23 29.83 -2.83
C GLU A 445 -7.72 28.59 -2.06
N PHE A 446 -9.03 28.39 -2.01
CA PHE A 446 -9.62 27.22 -1.36
C PHE A 446 -9.22 25.90 -2.02
N LEU A 447 -9.18 25.87 -3.37
CA LEU A 447 -8.83 24.67 -4.11
C LEU A 447 -7.35 24.28 -3.95
N LYS A 448 -6.43 25.26 -3.83
CA LYS A 448 -5.01 25.01 -3.50
C LYS A 448 -4.90 24.37 -2.12
N GLU A 449 -5.54 24.94 -1.10
CA GLU A 449 -5.58 24.36 0.24
C GLU A 449 -6.14 22.93 0.21
N MET A 450 -7.21 22.68 -0.55
CA MET A 450 -7.79 21.35 -0.69
C MET A 450 -6.81 20.33 -1.27
N VAL A 451 -6.09 20.67 -2.35
CA VAL A 451 -5.14 19.72 -2.95
C VAL A 451 -3.90 19.53 -2.10
N GLU A 452 -3.45 20.53 -1.35
CA GLU A 452 -2.39 20.40 -0.34
C GLU A 452 -2.82 19.45 0.79
N ASN A 453 -4.05 19.62 1.28
CA ASN A 453 -4.60 18.77 2.32
C ASN A 453 -4.70 17.31 1.85
N ILE A 454 -5.24 17.03 0.66
CA ILE A 454 -5.31 15.68 0.11
C ILE A 454 -3.92 15.10 -0.20
N SER A 455 -2.98 15.95 -0.62
CA SER A 455 -1.63 15.50 -0.98
C SER A 455 -0.76 15.14 0.25
N TYR A 456 -1.08 15.67 1.45
CA TYR A 456 -0.24 15.48 2.63
C TYR A 456 -0.95 15.72 3.98
N ASN A 457 -1.55 16.90 4.21
CA ASN A 457 -1.97 17.31 5.55
C ASN A 457 -3.08 16.43 6.14
N ASN A 458 -4.00 15.93 5.32
CA ASN A 458 -5.04 15.02 5.78
C ASN A 458 -4.45 13.70 6.29
N ALA A 459 -3.43 13.13 5.62
CA ALA A 459 -2.75 11.93 6.09
C ALA A 459 -2.04 12.20 7.43
N VAL A 460 -1.33 13.32 7.56
CA VAL A 460 -0.70 13.71 8.83
C VAL A 460 -1.74 13.80 9.96
N SER A 461 -2.84 14.52 9.74
CA SER A 461 -3.89 14.67 10.74
C SER A 461 -4.65 13.37 11.06
N TYR A 462 -4.69 12.44 10.11
CA TYR A 462 -5.40 11.17 10.28
C TYR A 462 -4.55 10.13 11.03
N PHE A 463 -3.27 10.06 10.75
CA PHE A 463 -2.39 9.02 11.31
C PHE A 463 -1.57 9.48 12.53
N LEU A 464 -1.19 10.76 12.58
CA LEU A 464 -0.35 11.33 13.66
C LEU A 464 -1.15 12.18 14.63
#